data_ca9f1160f31f8d1bb03bd4eeb1951267
#
_entry.id   ca9f1160f31f8d1bb03bd4eeb1951267
#
_cell.length_a   1.000
_cell.length_b   1.000
_cell.length_c   1.000
_cell.angle_alpha   90.00
_cell.angle_beta   90.00
_cell.angle_gamma   90.00
#
_symmetry.space_group_name_H-M   'P 1'
#
loop_
_entity.id
_entity.type
_entity.pdbx_description
1 polymer ?
#
loop_
_entity_poly.entity_id
_entity_poly.type
_entity_poly.pdbx_seq_one_letter_code
_entity_poly.pdbx_strand_id
1 'polypeptide(L)'
;VRPSPAPHARGFFVPFALDNGVMIRLLVGLGNPGPEYAATRHNAGFWWLASAARELGATLAPDRSYFGNVARVNRVAGPLYLLAPMTYMNLSGKSVAALARFFKIEPQQILVAHDELDLLPGHVKLKQGGSAAGHNGLKDIQAQLGAADFWRLRLGIGHPGVRSEVVDYVLRKPAADEREAIEKAIELSFTALELLLAGEMERAMMKLHARTARPKPPRPAAP
;
A
#
# COMPACT_ATOMS: atom_id res chain seq x y z
N VAL A 1 -33.37 59.47 -19.62
CA VAL A 1 -32.59 58.32 -20.16
C VAL A 1 -31.83 57.73 -19.01
N ARG A 2 -32.23 56.56 -18.56
CA ARG A 2 -31.49 55.81 -17.52
C ARG A 2 -30.50 54.83 -18.23
N PRO A 3 -29.25 54.71 -17.77
CA PRO A 3 -28.34 53.73 -18.35
C PRO A 3 -28.70 52.31 -17.92
N SER A 4 -28.66 51.39 -18.89
CA SER A 4 -28.85 49.93 -18.74
C SER A 4 -27.72 49.31 -17.93
N PRO A 5 -27.99 48.35 -17.04
CA PRO A 5 -26.93 47.65 -16.32
C PRO A 5 -26.19 46.69 -17.24
N ALA A 6 -24.84 46.66 -17.10
CA ALA A 6 -23.94 45.79 -17.81
C ALA A 6 -24.18 44.29 -17.43
N PRO A 7 -23.95 43.34 -18.35
CA PRO A 7 -24.15 41.91 -18.07
C PRO A 7 -23.08 41.40 -17.12
N HIS A 8 -23.51 40.79 -16.00
CA HIS A 8 -22.67 40.04 -15.10
C HIS A 8 -22.04 38.87 -15.85
N ALA A 9 -20.73 38.88 -15.98
CA ALA A 9 -19.95 37.73 -16.43
C ALA A 9 -20.18 36.56 -15.44
N ARG A 10 -21.00 35.60 -15.84
CA ARG A 10 -21.10 34.31 -15.18
C ARG A 10 -19.77 33.60 -15.44
N GLY A 11 -18.92 33.60 -14.42
CA GLY A 11 -17.75 32.69 -14.40
C GLY A 11 -18.22 31.27 -14.60
N PHE A 12 -17.90 30.67 -15.75
CA PHE A 12 -18.04 29.25 -15.96
C PHE A 12 -17.06 28.58 -15.00
N PHE A 13 -17.58 28.12 -13.85
CA PHE A 13 -16.92 27.13 -13.04
C PHE A 13 -16.99 25.84 -13.85
N VAL A 14 -15.95 25.56 -14.64
CA VAL A 14 -15.74 24.25 -15.24
C VAL A 14 -15.39 23.35 -14.06
N PRO A 15 -16.26 22.40 -13.66
CA PRO A 15 -15.82 21.40 -12.69
C PRO A 15 -14.69 20.66 -13.39
N PHE A 16 -13.48 20.76 -12.82
CA PHE A 16 -12.37 19.88 -13.16
C PHE A 16 -12.95 18.46 -13.05
N ALA A 17 -13.15 17.80 -14.18
CA ALA A 17 -13.59 16.41 -14.19
C ALA A 17 -12.54 15.66 -13.39
N LEU A 18 -12.87 15.31 -12.16
CA LEU A 18 -12.11 14.37 -11.36
C LEU A 18 -12.09 13.12 -12.23
N ASP A 19 -10.92 12.82 -12.76
CA ASP A 19 -10.62 11.51 -13.32
C ASP A 19 -11.19 10.52 -12.29
N ASN A 20 -12.16 9.68 -12.68
CA ASN A 20 -12.95 8.83 -11.79
C ASN A 20 -12.08 7.70 -11.19
N GLY A 21 -10.92 8.05 -10.70
CA GLY A 21 -10.02 7.17 -9.99
C GLY A 21 -10.70 6.66 -8.71
N VAL A 22 -10.68 5.36 -8.53
CA VAL A 22 -11.22 4.72 -7.33
C VAL A 22 -10.37 5.12 -6.13
N MET A 23 -10.91 5.95 -5.24
CA MET A 23 -10.21 6.38 -4.02
C MET A 23 -9.95 5.23 -3.07
N ILE A 24 -8.76 5.17 -2.49
CA ILE A 24 -8.44 4.20 -1.45
C ILE A 24 -9.17 4.56 -0.15
N ARG A 25 -9.87 3.58 0.40
CA ARG A 25 -10.62 3.67 1.66
C ARG A 25 -10.08 2.76 2.76
N LEU A 26 -9.22 1.78 2.40
CA LEU A 26 -8.60 0.86 3.34
C LEU A 26 -7.12 0.68 3.02
N LEU A 27 -6.27 0.99 3.98
CA LEU A 27 -4.84 0.68 3.99
C LEU A 27 -4.62 -0.56 4.85
N VAL A 28 -4.01 -1.58 4.27
CA VAL A 28 -3.67 -2.84 4.97
C VAL A 28 -2.16 -3.00 4.96
N GLY A 29 -1.57 -3.26 6.11
CA GLY A 29 -0.19 -3.74 6.20
C GLY A 29 -0.18 -5.22 6.56
N LEU A 30 0.55 -6.06 5.83
CA LEU A 30 0.67 -7.48 6.14
C LEU A 30 1.86 -7.77 7.04
N GLY A 31 1.67 -8.73 7.95
CA GLY A 31 2.67 -9.22 8.88
C GLY A 31 2.11 -10.33 9.76
N ASN A 32 2.97 -11.00 10.52
CA ASN A 32 2.60 -11.95 11.56
C ASN A 32 2.60 -11.26 12.92
N PRO A 33 1.63 -11.53 13.80
CA PRO A 33 1.63 -11.04 15.17
C PRO A 33 2.68 -11.79 16.02
N GLY A 34 3.19 -11.11 17.02
CA GLY A 34 4.17 -11.65 17.97
C GLY A 34 5.54 -10.98 17.88
N PRO A 35 6.24 -10.86 19.02
CA PRO A 35 7.54 -10.19 19.09
C PRO A 35 8.61 -10.92 18.27
N GLU A 36 8.51 -12.24 18.10
CA GLU A 36 9.40 -13.07 17.30
C GLU A 36 9.37 -12.71 15.81
N TYR A 37 8.23 -12.22 15.30
CA TYR A 37 8.07 -11.83 13.90
C TYR A 37 8.29 -10.33 13.65
N ALA A 38 8.28 -9.52 14.69
CA ALA A 38 8.25 -8.06 14.58
C ALA A 38 9.38 -7.47 13.71
N ALA A 39 10.55 -8.10 13.72
CA ALA A 39 11.72 -7.66 12.97
C ALA A 39 11.97 -8.47 11.69
N THR A 40 11.10 -9.40 11.29
CA THR A 40 11.29 -10.23 10.10
C THR A 40 10.89 -9.51 8.82
N ARG A 41 11.47 -9.92 7.67
CA ARG A 41 11.14 -9.35 6.35
C ARG A 41 9.65 -9.45 6.03
N HIS A 42 9.00 -10.53 6.48
CA HIS A 42 7.56 -10.76 6.26
C HIS A 42 6.65 -9.74 6.94
N ASN A 43 7.20 -8.95 7.88
CA ASN A 43 6.48 -7.86 8.56
C ASN A 43 6.72 -6.47 7.93
N ALA A 44 7.32 -6.39 6.75
CA ALA A 44 7.54 -5.11 6.06
C ALA A 44 6.23 -4.33 5.84
N GLY A 45 5.12 -5.03 5.61
CA GLY A 45 3.79 -4.40 5.52
C GLY A 45 3.35 -3.77 6.85
N PHE A 46 3.62 -4.41 7.99
CA PHE A 46 3.35 -3.81 9.31
C PHE A 46 4.22 -2.58 9.56
N TRP A 47 5.49 -2.60 9.15
CA TRP A 47 6.37 -1.43 9.30
C TRP A 47 5.84 -0.24 8.50
N TRP A 48 5.42 -0.51 7.25
CA TRP A 48 4.81 0.52 6.41
C TRP A 48 3.53 1.08 7.04
N LEU A 49 2.62 0.22 7.52
CA LEU A 49 1.35 0.65 8.09
C LEU A 49 1.54 1.47 9.37
N ALA A 50 2.49 1.08 10.22
CA ALA A 50 2.83 1.84 11.42
C ALA A 50 3.34 3.25 11.08
N SER A 51 4.14 3.36 10.01
CA SER A 51 4.60 4.66 9.50
C SER A 51 3.46 5.46 8.87
N ALA A 52 2.56 4.81 8.08
CA ALA A 52 1.37 5.45 7.54
C ALA A 52 0.44 5.99 8.63
N ALA A 53 0.26 5.24 9.72
CA ALA A 53 -0.53 5.70 10.86
C ALA A 53 0.07 6.98 11.50
N ARG A 54 1.39 7.04 11.66
CA ARG A 54 2.08 8.24 12.16
C ARG A 54 1.91 9.45 11.22
N GLU A 55 2.11 9.26 9.92
CA GLU A 55 1.93 10.31 8.91
C GLU A 55 0.50 10.86 8.91
N LEU A 56 -0.49 10.00 9.15
CA LEU A 56 -1.91 10.36 9.17
C LEU A 56 -2.42 10.79 10.56
N GLY A 57 -1.54 10.87 11.56
CA GLY A 57 -1.93 11.22 12.94
C GLY A 57 -2.91 10.22 13.57
N ALA A 58 -2.82 8.94 13.19
CA ALA A 58 -3.74 7.90 13.62
C ALA A 58 -3.07 6.91 14.58
N THR A 59 -3.85 6.35 15.50
CA THR A 59 -3.40 5.30 16.44
C THR A 59 -4.14 4.00 16.13
N LEU A 60 -3.38 2.95 15.81
CA LEU A 60 -3.92 1.60 15.66
C LEU A 60 -4.27 1.01 17.01
N ALA A 61 -5.51 0.56 17.18
CA ALA A 61 -6.01 -0.07 18.41
C ALA A 61 -6.63 -1.44 18.12
N PRO A 62 -6.52 -2.42 19.03
CA PRO A 62 -7.12 -3.73 18.84
C PRO A 62 -8.64 -3.66 18.64
N ASP A 63 -9.13 -4.32 17.60
CA ASP A 63 -10.56 -4.52 17.35
C ASP A 63 -10.82 -6.00 17.00
N ARG A 64 -11.49 -6.68 17.93
CA ARG A 64 -11.79 -8.11 17.83
C ARG A 64 -12.77 -8.41 16.70
N SER A 65 -13.64 -7.46 16.35
CA SER A 65 -14.62 -7.62 15.27
C SER A 65 -13.95 -7.80 13.91
N TYR A 66 -12.77 -7.24 13.75
CA TYR A 66 -11.99 -7.32 12.49
C TYR A 66 -10.71 -8.15 12.64
N PHE A 67 -10.52 -8.86 13.75
CA PHE A 67 -9.33 -9.71 13.99
C PHE A 67 -8.01 -8.96 13.76
N GLY A 68 -7.94 -7.67 14.12
CA GLY A 68 -6.81 -6.82 13.78
C GLY A 68 -6.70 -5.57 14.65
N ASN A 69 -5.62 -4.84 14.47
CA ASN A 69 -5.52 -3.47 14.97
C ASN A 69 -6.02 -2.52 13.91
N VAL A 70 -6.95 -1.65 14.27
CA VAL A 70 -7.67 -0.74 13.36
C VAL A 70 -7.47 0.70 13.78
N ALA A 71 -7.33 1.59 12.81
CA ALA A 71 -7.48 3.02 13.00
C ALA A 71 -8.46 3.57 11.96
N ARG A 72 -9.15 4.67 12.31
CA ARG A 72 -10.02 5.43 11.42
C ARG A 72 -9.55 6.87 11.35
N VAL A 73 -9.36 7.36 10.13
CA VAL A 73 -9.02 8.76 9.84
C VAL A 73 -10.19 9.41 9.12
N ASN A 74 -10.71 10.51 9.65
CA ASN A 74 -11.75 11.27 8.98
C ASN A 74 -11.10 12.20 7.95
N ARG A 75 -11.47 12.05 6.69
CA ARG A 75 -11.01 12.89 5.58
C ARG A 75 -12.22 13.55 4.91
N VAL A 76 -12.00 14.64 4.17
CA VAL A 76 -13.05 15.35 3.42
C VAL A 76 -13.77 14.39 2.44
N ALA A 77 -13.01 13.50 1.79
CA ALA A 77 -13.53 12.51 0.85
C ALA A 77 -14.21 11.30 1.50
N GLY A 78 -14.32 11.27 2.83
CA GLY A 78 -14.88 10.17 3.60
C GLY A 78 -13.85 9.45 4.47
N PRO A 79 -14.29 8.47 5.28
CA PRO A 79 -13.42 7.79 6.22
C PRO A 79 -12.40 6.90 5.50
N LEU A 80 -11.14 6.98 5.95
CA LEU A 80 -10.06 6.06 5.62
C LEU A 80 -9.80 5.14 6.81
N TYR A 81 -9.71 3.85 6.55
CA TYR A 81 -9.38 2.85 7.55
C TYR A 81 -7.96 2.34 7.37
N LEU A 82 -7.29 2.07 8.47
CA LEU A 82 -5.99 1.39 8.53
C LEU A 82 -6.19 0.07 9.25
N LEU A 83 -5.62 -1.01 8.74
CA LEU A 83 -5.78 -2.35 9.30
C LEU A 83 -4.45 -3.10 9.31
N ALA A 84 -4.01 -3.51 10.50
CA ALA A 84 -3.00 -4.53 10.70
C ALA A 84 -3.71 -5.83 11.10
N PRO A 85 -3.82 -6.85 10.24
CA PRO A 85 -4.38 -8.15 10.61
C PRO A 85 -3.56 -8.77 11.76
N MET A 86 -4.20 -9.07 12.87
CA MET A 86 -3.57 -9.75 14.03
C MET A 86 -3.83 -11.27 13.99
N THR A 87 -3.93 -11.79 12.78
CA THR A 87 -3.93 -13.23 12.44
C THR A 87 -2.58 -13.62 11.89
N TYR A 88 -2.28 -14.92 11.84
CA TYR A 88 -1.13 -15.37 11.05
C TYR A 88 -1.31 -15.01 9.57
N MET A 89 -0.18 -14.87 8.84
CA MET A 89 -0.15 -14.41 7.46
C MET A 89 -1.15 -15.13 6.55
N ASN A 90 -1.24 -16.45 6.64
CA ASN A 90 -2.16 -17.27 5.85
C ASN A 90 -3.65 -17.15 6.23
N LEU A 91 -3.99 -16.30 7.19
CA LEU A 91 -5.35 -15.97 7.61
C LEU A 91 -5.62 -14.46 7.55
N SER A 92 -4.76 -13.68 6.89
CA SER A 92 -4.90 -12.22 6.78
C SER A 92 -6.19 -11.80 6.07
N GLY A 93 -6.64 -12.58 5.11
CA GLY A 93 -7.88 -12.32 4.37
C GLY A 93 -9.13 -12.32 5.25
N LYS A 94 -9.15 -13.14 6.32
CA LYS A 94 -10.25 -13.14 7.29
C LYS A 94 -10.45 -11.74 7.89
N SER A 95 -9.36 -11.09 8.30
CA SER A 95 -9.38 -9.75 8.88
C SER A 95 -9.79 -8.69 7.85
N VAL A 96 -9.15 -8.71 6.69
CA VAL A 96 -9.42 -7.76 5.60
C VAL A 96 -10.87 -7.83 5.13
N ALA A 97 -11.39 -9.04 4.89
CA ALA A 97 -12.74 -9.25 4.41
C ALA A 97 -13.79 -8.86 5.47
N ALA A 98 -13.53 -9.11 6.75
CA ALA A 98 -14.45 -8.70 7.83
C ALA A 98 -14.65 -7.17 7.84
N LEU A 99 -13.56 -6.40 7.78
CA LEU A 99 -13.63 -4.94 7.77
C LEU A 99 -14.21 -4.42 6.45
N ALA A 100 -13.75 -4.93 5.31
CA ALA A 100 -14.21 -4.48 4.00
C ALA A 100 -15.71 -4.69 3.83
N ARG A 101 -16.25 -5.85 4.21
CA ARG A 101 -17.69 -6.13 4.13
C ARG A 101 -18.51 -5.22 5.04
N PHE A 102 -18.07 -5.01 6.28
CA PHE A 102 -18.80 -4.17 7.23
C PHE A 102 -18.92 -2.72 6.76
N PHE A 103 -17.84 -2.14 6.25
CA PHE A 103 -17.81 -0.75 5.78
C PHE A 103 -18.12 -0.61 4.28
N LYS A 104 -18.52 -1.70 3.60
CA LYS A 104 -18.84 -1.74 2.16
C LYS A 104 -17.70 -1.11 1.34
N ILE A 105 -16.49 -1.61 1.55
CA ILE A 105 -15.28 -1.21 0.83
C ILE A 105 -15.03 -2.22 -0.28
N GLU A 106 -15.06 -1.74 -1.51
CA GLU A 106 -14.80 -2.58 -2.69
C GLU A 106 -13.32 -2.95 -2.81
N PRO A 107 -12.96 -4.10 -3.41
CA PRO A 107 -11.58 -4.53 -3.55
C PRO A 107 -10.66 -3.47 -4.15
N GLN A 108 -11.11 -2.72 -5.16
CA GLN A 108 -10.34 -1.67 -5.81
C GLN A 108 -10.05 -0.46 -4.89
N GLN A 109 -10.79 -0.34 -3.78
CA GLN A 109 -10.59 0.70 -2.76
C GLN A 109 -9.62 0.28 -1.65
N ILE A 110 -9.00 -0.90 -1.78
CA ILE A 110 -8.07 -1.46 -0.80
C ILE A 110 -6.65 -1.36 -1.33
N LEU A 111 -5.73 -0.84 -0.52
CA LEU A 111 -4.30 -0.89 -0.75
C LEU A 111 -3.66 -1.81 0.28
N VAL A 112 -2.98 -2.87 -0.19
CA VAL A 112 -2.28 -3.84 0.65
C VAL A 112 -0.78 -3.64 0.50
N ALA A 113 -0.10 -3.25 1.58
CA ALA A 113 1.36 -3.21 1.66
C ALA A 113 1.89 -4.57 2.14
N HIS A 114 2.87 -5.11 1.42
CA HIS A 114 3.45 -6.42 1.69
C HIS A 114 4.91 -6.50 1.23
N ASP A 115 5.65 -7.46 1.74
CA ASP A 115 6.99 -7.80 1.29
C ASP A 115 6.97 -8.43 -0.11
N GLU A 116 8.00 -8.14 -0.92
CA GLU A 116 8.10 -8.58 -2.30
C GLU A 116 9.48 -9.13 -2.62
N LEU A 117 9.54 -10.42 -2.96
CA LEU A 117 10.77 -11.14 -3.28
C LEU A 117 11.40 -10.69 -4.61
N ASP A 118 10.56 -10.32 -5.59
CA ASP A 118 11.02 -9.94 -6.94
C ASP A 118 11.61 -8.52 -7.00
N LEU A 119 11.64 -7.81 -5.89
CA LEU A 119 12.21 -6.47 -5.77
C LEU A 119 13.36 -6.46 -4.77
N LEU A 120 14.46 -5.83 -5.14
CA LEU A 120 15.59 -5.62 -4.22
C LEU A 120 15.20 -4.69 -3.06
N PRO A 121 15.82 -4.83 -1.88
CA PRO A 121 15.70 -3.84 -0.80
C PRO A 121 15.93 -2.42 -1.31
N GLY A 122 15.12 -1.47 -0.84
CA GLY A 122 15.16 -0.09 -1.33
C GLY A 122 14.23 0.20 -2.52
N HIS A 123 13.60 -0.82 -3.08
CA HIS A 123 12.63 -0.66 -4.16
C HIS A 123 11.20 -0.77 -3.66
N VAL A 124 10.34 0.12 -4.13
CA VAL A 124 8.90 0.08 -3.90
C VAL A 124 8.16 0.22 -5.22
N LYS A 125 7.11 -0.59 -5.42
CA LYS A 125 6.26 -0.51 -6.61
C LYS A 125 4.80 -0.61 -6.24
N LEU A 126 3.98 0.13 -6.96
CA LEU A 126 2.52 0.05 -6.92
C LEU A 126 2.04 -0.82 -8.08
N LYS A 127 1.07 -1.71 -7.81
CA LYS A 127 0.44 -2.58 -8.82
C LYS A 127 -1.01 -2.83 -8.44
N GLN A 128 -1.90 -2.86 -9.41
CA GLN A 128 -3.25 -3.37 -9.22
C GLN A 128 -3.32 -4.84 -9.64
N GLY A 129 -3.99 -5.64 -8.84
CA GLY A 129 -4.28 -7.04 -9.17
C GLY A 129 -3.06 -7.95 -9.31
N GLY A 130 -3.25 -9.05 -10.03
CA GLY A 130 -2.23 -10.05 -10.33
C GLY A 130 -2.23 -11.27 -9.40
N SER A 131 -1.35 -12.25 -9.68
CA SER A 131 -1.23 -13.46 -8.87
C SER A 131 -0.63 -13.14 -7.49
N ALA A 132 -0.86 -14.02 -6.53
CA ALA A 132 -0.26 -13.90 -5.19
C ALA A 132 1.25 -14.23 -5.15
N ALA A 133 1.81 -14.77 -6.23
CA ALA A 133 3.23 -15.13 -6.39
C ALA A 133 3.81 -15.92 -5.18
N GLY A 134 3.01 -16.78 -4.57
CA GLY A 134 3.40 -17.57 -3.39
C GLY A 134 3.23 -16.84 -2.05
N HIS A 135 2.87 -15.56 -2.02
CA HIS A 135 2.66 -14.82 -0.78
C HIS A 135 1.34 -15.24 -0.11
N ASN A 136 1.43 -15.95 1.02
CA ASN A 136 0.27 -16.56 1.69
C ASN A 136 -0.79 -15.53 2.12
N GLY A 137 -0.40 -14.35 2.56
CA GLY A 137 -1.34 -13.29 2.94
C GLY A 137 -2.16 -12.77 1.75
N LEU A 138 -1.51 -12.54 0.60
CA LEU A 138 -2.20 -12.14 -0.63
C LEU A 138 -3.14 -13.24 -1.14
N LYS A 139 -2.70 -14.50 -1.07
CA LYS A 139 -3.53 -15.65 -1.47
C LYS A 139 -4.80 -15.74 -0.64
N ASP A 140 -4.69 -15.58 0.68
CA ASP A 140 -5.85 -15.62 1.57
C ASP A 140 -6.77 -14.41 1.38
N ILE A 141 -6.22 -13.20 1.19
CA ILE A 141 -7.03 -12.01 0.85
C ILE A 141 -7.83 -12.24 -0.42
N GLN A 142 -7.20 -12.75 -1.50
CA GLN A 142 -7.89 -13.07 -2.76
C GLN A 142 -9.03 -14.06 -2.55
N ALA A 143 -8.79 -15.12 -1.78
CA ALA A 143 -9.79 -16.14 -1.48
C ALA A 143 -10.97 -15.57 -0.67
N GLN A 144 -10.70 -14.76 0.35
CA GLN A 144 -11.72 -14.23 1.26
C GLN A 144 -12.52 -13.07 0.65
N LEU A 145 -11.91 -12.24 -0.20
CA LEU A 145 -12.61 -11.20 -0.95
C LEU A 145 -13.34 -11.73 -2.18
N GLY A 146 -12.92 -12.87 -2.73
CA GLY A 146 -13.38 -13.39 -4.02
C GLY A 146 -12.89 -12.54 -5.21
N ALA A 147 -11.86 -11.73 -5.02
CA ALA A 147 -11.34 -10.78 -5.99
C ALA A 147 -9.82 -10.62 -5.86
N ALA A 148 -9.16 -10.26 -6.96
CA ALA A 148 -7.70 -10.10 -6.99
C ALA A 148 -7.27 -8.67 -7.39
N ASP A 149 -8.21 -7.78 -7.69
CA ASP A 149 -8.01 -6.48 -8.32
C ASP A 149 -7.78 -5.33 -7.32
N PHE A 150 -7.50 -5.65 -6.05
CA PHE A 150 -7.03 -4.67 -5.07
C PHE A 150 -5.62 -4.16 -5.39
N TRP A 151 -5.31 -2.98 -4.89
CA TRP A 151 -3.99 -2.35 -5.05
C TRP A 151 -2.97 -2.96 -4.10
N ARG A 152 -1.73 -3.05 -4.55
CA ARG A 152 -0.60 -3.61 -3.79
C ARG A 152 0.55 -2.63 -3.78
N LEU A 153 1.03 -2.30 -2.59
CA LEU A 153 2.30 -1.62 -2.39
C LEU A 153 3.35 -2.70 -2.10
N ARG A 154 4.19 -2.97 -3.10
CA ARG A 154 5.19 -4.03 -3.08
C ARG A 154 6.50 -3.47 -2.53
N LEU A 155 6.87 -3.88 -1.33
CA LEU A 155 8.10 -3.46 -0.64
C LEU A 155 9.19 -4.50 -0.90
N GLY A 156 10.24 -4.14 -1.62
CA GLY A 156 11.31 -5.06 -1.98
C GLY A 156 12.10 -5.53 -0.77
N ILE A 157 12.24 -6.84 -0.66
CA ILE A 157 13.04 -7.50 0.38
C ILE A 157 14.17 -8.37 -0.20
N GLY A 158 14.25 -8.51 -1.54
CA GLY A 158 15.17 -9.41 -2.21
C GLY A 158 14.73 -10.87 -2.16
N HIS A 159 15.50 -11.75 -2.82
CA HIS A 159 15.22 -13.16 -2.95
C HIS A 159 16.44 -14.00 -2.55
N PRO A 160 16.29 -15.13 -1.81
CA PRO A 160 17.42 -15.96 -1.37
C PRO A 160 18.13 -16.70 -2.51
N GLY A 161 17.56 -16.68 -3.73
CA GLY A 161 18.08 -17.42 -4.89
C GLY A 161 17.46 -18.82 -5.03
N VAL A 162 17.16 -19.50 -3.93
CA VAL A 162 16.64 -20.87 -3.91
C VAL A 162 15.22 -20.89 -3.32
N ARG A 163 14.29 -21.50 -4.05
CA ARG A 163 12.87 -21.56 -3.67
C ARG A 163 12.62 -22.24 -2.31
N SER A 164 13.37 -23.27 -1.98
CA SER A 164 13.23 -23.98 -0.70
C SER A 164 13.62 -23.13 0.51
N GLU A 165 14.37 -22.05 0.32
CA GLU A 165 14.82 -21.15 1.40
C GLU A 165 13.87 -19.97 1.64
N VAL A 166 12.86 -19.77 0.79
CA VAL A 166 11.99 -18.60 0.82
C VAL A 166 11.29 -18.43 2.16
N VAL A 167 10.75 -19.53 2.73
CA VAL A 167 10.04 -19.48 4.02
C VAL A 167 10.97 -19.00 5.13
N ASP A 168 12.14 -19.58 5.23
CA ASP A 168 13.15 -19.21 6.22
C ASP A 168 13.65 -17.77 6.00
N TYR A 169 13.83 -17.38 4.75
CA TYR A 169 14.30 -16.04 4.38
C TYR A 169 13.34 -14.95 4.81
N VAL A 170 12.03 -15.08 4.52
CA VAL A 170 11.04 -14.06 4.89
C VAL A 170 10.82 -14.00 6.40
N LEU A 171 11.01 -15.11 7.11
CA LEU A 171 10.90 -15.19 8.58
C LEU A 171 12.19 -14.82 9.32
N ARG A 172 13.26 -14.43 8.62
CA ARG A 172 14.49 -13.89 9.21
C ARG A 172 14.52 -12.38 9.19
N LYS A 173 15.26 -11.80 10.13
CA LYS A 173 15.60 -10.36 10.12
C LYS A 173 16.45 -10.04 8.90
N PRO A 174 16.22 -8.91 8.22
CA PRO A 174 17.14 -8.40 7.21
C PRO A 174 18.49 -8.00 7.84
N ALA A 175 19.56 -7.98 7.05
CA ALA A 175 20.79 -7.33 7.44
C ALA A 175 20.57 -5.82 7.69
N ALA A 176 21.48 -5.15 8.39
CA ALA A 176 21.28 -3.76 8.79
C ALA A 176 21.13 -2.82 7.59
N ASP A 177 21.92 -3.01 6.55
CA ASP A 177 21.88 -2.26 5.29
C ASP A 177 20.60 -2.54 4.49
N GLU A 178 20.14 -3.80 4.46
CA GLU A 178 18.86 -4.16 3.85
C GLU A 178 17.67 -3.53 4.61
N ARG A 179 17.72 -3.53 5.95
CA ARG A 179 16.71 -2.90 6.80
C ARG A 179 16.62 -1.40 6.53
N GLU A 180 17.74 -0.72 6.49
CA GLU A 180 17.80 0.70 6.16
C GLU A 180 17.26 0.99 4.76
N ALA A 181 17.62 0.15 3.78
CA ALA A 181 17.10 0.29 2.42
C ALA A 181 15.57 0.11 2.34
N ILE A 182 15.01 -0.87 3.07
CA ILE A 182 13.56 -1.08 3.15
C ILE A 182 12.87 0.12 3.81
N GLU A 183 13.43 0.66 4.88
CA GLU A 183 12.90 1.86 5.55
C GLU A 183 12.89 3.08 4.62
N LYS A 184 13.97 3.30 3.86
CA LYS A 184 14.01 4.36 2.82
C LYS A 184 12.95 4.16 1.73
N ALA A 185 12.67 2.90 1.33
CA ALA A 185 11.60 2.61 0.38
C ALA A 185 10.21 2.91 0.99
N ILE A 186 10.01 2.62 2.26
CA ILE A 186 8.80 2.99 3.01
C ILE A 186 8.64 4.51 3.03
N GLU A 187 9.66 5.27 3.41
CA GLU A 187 9.63 6.74 3.41
C GLU A 187 9.36 7.30 2.01
N LEU A 188 10.00 6.75 0.99
CA LEU A 188 9.75 7.14 -0.39
C LEU A 188 8.28 6.95 -0.78
N SER A 189 7.63 5.89 -0.31
CA SER A 189 6.23 5.61 -0.66
C SER A 189 5.27 6.70 -0.20
N PHE A 190 5.56 7.37 0.92
CA PHE A 190 4.74 8.47 1.43
C PHE A 190 4.77 9.72 0.56
N THR A 191 5.78 9.89 -0.29
CA THR A 191 5.77 10.99 -1.28
C THR A 191 4.60 10.90 -2.26
N ALA A 192 4.02 9.70 -2.43
CA ALA A 192 2.85 9.46 -3.29
C ALA A 192 1.56 9.21 -2.50
N LEU A 193 1.57 9.26 -1.16
CA LEU A 193 0.43 8.85 -0.32
C LEU A 193 -0.84 9.65 -0.67
N GLU A 194 -0.77 10.97 -0.78
CA GLU A 194 -1.95 11.78 -1.10
C GLU A 194 -2.51 11.47 -2.49
N LEU A 195 -1.65 11.19 -3.48
CA LEU A 195 -2.09 10.73 -4.81
C LEU A 195 -2.82 9.39 -4.73
N LEU A 196 -2.30 8.44 -3.94
CA LEU A 196 -2.93 7.14 -3.70
C LEU A 196 -4.32 7.31 -3.05
N LEU A 197 -4.41 8.16 -2.04
CA LEU A 197 -5.66 8.41 -1.31
C LEU A 197 -6.69 9.20 -2.15
N ALA A 198 -6.23 10.01 -3.09
CA ALA A 198 -7.08 10.72 -4.05
C ALA A 198 -7.53 9.84 -5.23
N GLY A 199 -6.99 8.61 -5.38
CA GLY A 199 -7.28 7.74 -6.52
C GLY A 199 -6.47 8.06 -7.78
N GLU A 200 -5.47 8.96 -7.69
CA GLU A 200 -4.59 9.35 -8.80
C GLU A 200 -3.48 8.30 -9.03
N MET A 201 -3.88 7.06 -9.31
CA MET A 201 -3.00 5.90 -9.27
C MET A 201 -1.86 5.94 -10.29
N GLU A 202 -2.13 6.43 -11.51
CA GLU A 202 -1.10 6.56 -12.56
C GLU A 202 -0.02 7.56 -12.15
N ARG A 203 -0.40 8.70 -11.58
CA ARG A 203 0.54 9.70 -11.07
C ARG A 203 1.34 9.16 -9.89
N ALA A 204 0.69 8.42 -8.99
CA ALA A 204 1.36 7.74 -7.88
C ALA A 204 2.38 6.71 -8.39
N MET A 205 2.01 5.87 -9.37
CA MET A 205 2.93 4.92 -10.00
C MET A 205 4.12 5.62 -10.66
N MET A 206 3.89 6.65 -11.46
CA MET A 206 4.98 7.41 -12.09
C MET A 206 5.95 7.97 -11.05
N LYS A 207 5.43 8.53 -9.97
CA LYS A 207 6.25 9.12 -8.89
C LYS A 207 7.09 8.09 -8.15
N LEU A 208 6.54 6.91 -7.89
CA LEU A 208 7.25 5.83 -7.20
C LEU A 208 8.23 5.10 -8.12
N HIS A 209 7.83 4.81 -9.36
CA HIS A 209 8.63 4.02 -10.27
C HIS A 209 9.82 4.81 -10.87
N ALA A 210 9.69 6.13 -11.07
CA ALA A 210 10.78 6.97 -11.57
C ALA A 210 11.99 7.00 -10.62
N ARG A 211 11.74 6.95 -9.30
CA ARG A 211 12.81 7.00 -8.28
C ARG A 211 13.45 5.65 -7.98
N THR A 212 12.80 4.55 -8.37
CA THR A 212 13.32 3.19 -8.22
C THR A 212 13.89 2.64 -9.53
N ALA A 213 14.02 3.47 -10.57
CA ALA A 213 14.64 3.08 -11.83
C ALA A 213 16.12 2.75 -11.61
N ARG A 214 16.52 1.54 -12.01
CA ARG A 214 17.93 1.12 -11.99
C ARG A 214 18.80 2.16 -12.73
N PRO A 215 19.97 2.55 -12.18
CA PRO A 215 20.97 3.26 -12.99
C PRO A 215 21.25 2.43 -14.24
N LYS A 216 21.13 3.05 -15.41
CA LYS A 216 21.45 2.38 -16.68
C LYS A 216 22.91 1.92 -16.60
N PRO A 217 23.23 0.65 -16.88
CA PRO A 217 24.61 0.21 -16.87
C PRO A 217 25.44 1.11 -17.80
N PRO A 218 26.70 1.44 -17.44
CA PRO A 218 27.55 2.24 -18.30
C PRO A 218 27.65 1.58 -19.67
N ARG A 219 27.48 2.40 -20.72
CA ARG A 219 27.64 1.94 -22.09
C ARG A 219 29.05 1.32 -22.22
N PRO A 220 29.19 0.09 -22.79
CA PRO A 220 30.52 -0.43 -23.08
C PRO A 220 31.27 0.58 -23.94
N ALA A 221 32.53 0.86 -23.58
CA ALA A 221 33.39 1.71 -24.39
C ALA A 221 33.42 1.13 -25.81
N ALA A 222 33.20 2.00 -26.80
CA ALA A 222 33.32 1.62 -28.19
C ALA A 222 34.73 1.16 -28.46
N PRO A 223 34.97 0.13 -29.31
CA PRO A 223 36.30 -0.38 -29.66
C PRO A 223 37.13 0.65 -30.38
#